data_07f4070551a31dfc69680b640177f414
#
_entry.id   07f4070551a31dfc69680b640177f414
#
_cell.length_a   1.000
_cell.length_b   1.000
_cell.length_c   1.000
_cell.angle_alpha   90.00
_cell.angle_beta   90.00
_cell.angle_gamma   90.00
#
_symmetry.space_group_name_H-M   'P 1'
#
loop_
_entity.id
_entity.type
_entity.pdbx_description
1 polymer ?
#
loop_
_entity_poly.entity_id
_entity_poly.type
_entity_poly.pdbx_seq_one_letter_code
_entity_poly.pdbx_strand_id
1 'polypeptide(L)'
;MGFQLFASILRLNKTMKQFSLFVTLISTAILSNAQKIDSIYFNLYTDSLKKGTHNYINVDGKLSDGKWRPLSAKDITFTSSYGTFEGNELILPDEPTVQKITIKAVLKSDPKTWKEITVWIKRKPDDELLPSKDDMLNGKRGKQKPKN
;
A
#
# COMPACT_ATOMS: atom_id res chain seq x y z
N MET A 1 32.48 52.87 -23.78
CA MET A 1 31.55 52.39 -24.84
C MET A 1 30.97 50.98 -24.54
N GLY A 2 30.87 50.55 -23.29
CA GLY A 2 30.44 49.20 -22.89
C GLY A 2 29.13 49.14 -22.11
N PHE A 3 28.50 50.26 -21.77
CA PHE A 3 27.34 50.27 -20.88
C PHE A 3 25.96 50.21 -21.59
N GLN A 4 25.95 50.49 -22.90
CA GLN A 4 24.72 50.51 -23.72
C GLN A 4 24.28 49.12 -24.21
N LEU A 5 25.16 48.13 -24.24
CA LEU A 5 24.86 46.78 -24.73
C LEU A 5 24.12 45.93 -23.68
N PHE A 6 24.26 46.21 -22.38
CA PHE A 6 23.58 45.44 -21.32
C PHE A 6 22.11 45.85 -21.11
N ALA A 7 21.74 47.09 -21.50
CA ALA A 7 20.37 47.58 -21.29
C ALA A 7 19.38 47.09 -22.36
N SER A 8 19.84 46.60 -23.51
CA SER A 8 18.97 46.10 -24.59
C SER A 8 18.49 44.65 -24.37
N ILE A 9 19.19 43.90 -23.53
CA ILE A 9 18.81 42.50 -23.22
C ILE A 9 17.62 42.42 -22.25
N LEU A 10 17.37 43.48 -21.50
CA LEU A 10 16.28 43.53 -20.47
C LEU A 10 14.90 43.92 -21.01
N ARG A 11 14.80 44.32 -22.31
CA ARG A 11 13.49 44.56 -22.94
C ARG A 11 12.99 43.33 -23.69
N LEU A 12 12.92 42.19 -23.04
CA LEU A 12 12.10 41.10 -23.56
C LEU A 12 10.65 41.57 -23.65
N ASN A 13 10.13 41.65 -24.88
CA ASN A 13 8.73 41.95 -25.14
C ASN A 13 7.83 41.05 -24.25
N LYS A 14 6.71 41.62 -23.78
CA LYS A 14 5.73 40.92 -22.90
C LYS A 14 5.39 39.51 -23.46
N THR A 15 5.28 39.38 -24.78
CA THR A 15 5.06 38.12 -25.50
C THR A 15 6.20 37.11 -25.35
N MET A 16 7.46 37.56 -25.40
CA MET A 16 8.64 36.69 -25.21
C MET A 16 8.74 36.20 -23.75
N LYS A 17 8.39 37.05 -22.76
CA LYS A 17 8.34 36.64 -21.38
C LYS A 17 7.25 35.61 -21.13
N GLN A 18 6.07 35.75 -21.73
CA GLN A 18 4.99 34.79 -21.66
C GLN A 18 5.36 33.49 -22.36
N PHE A 19 6.02 33.52 -23.48
CA PHE A 19 6.50 32.35 -24.23
C PHE A 19 7.57 31.59 -23.42
N SER A 20 8.54 32.32 -22.84
CA SER A 20 9.55 31.71 -21.96
C SER A 20 8.95 31.02 -20.73
N LEU A 21 7.97 31.65 -20.09
CA LEU A 21 7.27 31.08 -18.94
C LEU A 21 6.51 29.80 -19.34
N PHE A 22 5.89 29.80 -20.52
CA PHE A 22 5.14 28.66 -21.04
C PHE A 22 6.07 27.47 -21.37
N VAL A 23 7.24 27.74 -21.99
CA VAL A 23 8.25 26.72 -22.27
C VAL A 23 8.83 26.14 -20.99
N THR A 24 9.08 26.96 -19.96
CA THR A 24 9.57 26.48 -18.66
C THR A 24 8.54 25.60 -17.98
N LEU A 25 7.25 25.95 -18.05
CA LEU A 25 6.15 25.17 -17.46
C LEU A 25 5.99 23.80 -18.13
N ILE A 26 6.16 23.73 -19.46
CA ILE A 26 6.12 22.48 -20.23
C ILE A 26 7.32 21.59 -19.89
N SER A 27 8.50 22.18 -19.70
CA SER A 27 9.74 21.43 -19.39
C SER A 27 9.66 20.72 -18.03
N THR A 28 8.97 21.29 -17.04
CA THR A 28 8.81 20.65 -15.72
C THR A 28 7.84 19.49 -15.73
N ALA A 29 6.86 19.49 -16.64
CA ALA A 29 5.88 18.39 -16.76
C ALA A 29 6.49 17.09 -17.31
N ILE A 30 7.59 17.16 -18.08
CA ILE A 30 8.22 15.99 -18.72
C ILE A 30 9.09 15.19 -17.73
N LEU A 31 9.47 15.78 -16.59
CA LEU A 31 10.33 15.11 -15.59
C LEU A 31 9.57 14.28 -14.55
N SER A 32 8.25 14.19 -14.66
CA SER A 32 7.46 13.30 -13.81
C SER A 32 7.62 11.86 -14.29
N ASN A 33 8.71 11.21 -13.95
CA ASN A 33 8.84 9.76 -14.05
C ASN A 33 7.89 9.14 -13.04
N ALA A 34 6.69 8.79 -13.46
CA ALA A 34 5.80 7.96 -12.66
C ALA A 34 6.52 6.62 -12.41
N GLN A 35 6.93 6.39 -11.15
CA GLN A 35 7.62 5.15 -10.77
C GLN A 35 6.73 3.97 -11.12
N LYS A 36 7.20 3.12 -12.04
CA LYS A 36 6.47 1.93 -12.47
C LYS A 36 6.57 0.85 -11.38
N ILE A 37 5.47 0.16 -11.13
CA ILE A 37 5.45 -1.04 -10.31
C ILE A 37 5.82 -2.23 -11.20
N ASP A 38 6.92 -2.89 -10.91
CA ASP A 38 7.42 -4.03 -11.70
C ASP A 38 6.83 -5.36 -11.21
N SER A 39 6.55 -5.46 -9.92
CA SER A 39 5.97 -6.68 -9.32
C SER A 39 5.22 -6.35 -8.03
N ILE A 40 4.33 -7.26 -7.62
CA ILE A 40 3.55 -7.14 -6.38
C ILE A 40 3.74 -8.37 -5.50
N TYR A 41 3.62 -8.19 -4.17
CA TYR A 41 3.83 -9.24 -3.19
C TYR A 41 2.83 -9.09 -2.04
N PHE A 42 2.25 -10.20 -1.60
CA PHE A 42 1.51 -10.22 -0.34
C PHE A 42 2.49 -10.14 0.82
N ASN A 43 2.20 -9.26 1.76
CA ASN A 43 2.97 -9.08 2.99
C ASN A 43 1.98 -9.08 4.17
N LEU A 44 1.43 -10.26 4.46
CA LEU A 44 0.44 -10.43 5.52
C LEU A 44 1.13 -10.40 6.89
N TYR A 45 0.50 -9.69 7.84
CA TYR A 45 0.97 -9.62 9.23
C TYR A 45 0.53 -10.84 10.07
N THR A 46 -0.24 -11.75 9.49
CA THR A 46 -0.78 -12.94 10.14
C THR A 46 -0.78 -14.10 9.16
N ASP A 47 -0.63 -15.31 9.65
CA ASP A 47 -0.72 -16.56 8.91
C ASP A 47 -2.16 -17.08 8.76
N SER A 48 -3.12 -16.47 9.46
CA SER A 48 -4.53 -16.83 9.43
C SER A 48 -5.45 -15.63 9.56
N LEU A 49 -6.60 -15.68 8.88
CA LEU A 49 -7.61 -14.63 8.89
C LEU A 49 -8.59 -14.85 10.05
N LYS A 50 -9.08 -13.77 10.63
CA LYS A 50 -10.09 -13.79 11.70
C LYS A 50 -11.49 -13.82 11.10
N LYS A 51 -12.36 -14.66 11.65
CA LYS A 51 -13.78 -14.72 11.30
C LYS A 51 -14.55 -13.57 11.97
N GLY A 52 -15.71 -13.20 11.43
CA GLY A 52 -16.59 -12.16 11.97
C GLY A 52 -15.97 -10.77 12.02
N THR A 53 -14.99 -10.47 11.18
CA THR A 53 -14.30 -9.17 11.22
C THR A 53 -13.63 -8.81 9.89
N HIS A 54 -13.11 -7.61 9.84
CA HIS A 54 -12.29 -7.07 8.76
C HIS A 54 -10.85 -7.57 8.90
N ASN A 55 -10.31 -8.12 7.81
CA ASN A 55 -8.93 -8.59 7.74
C ASN A 55 -8.18 -7.74 6.71
N TYR A 56 -7.24 -6.91 7.15
CA TYR A 56 -6.44 -6.09 6.27
C TYR A 56 -5.48 -6.95 5.44
N ILE A 57 -5.58 -6.86 4.12
CA ILE A 57 -4.73 -7.59 3.17
C ILE A 57 -3.67 -6.64 2.63
N ASN A 58 -2.46 -6.76 3.17
CA ASN A 58 -1.33 -5.95 2.73
C ASN A 58 -0.70 -6.51 1.47
N VAL A 59 -0.49 -5.64 0.49
CA VAL A 59 0.25 -5.92 -0.74
C VAL A 59 1.27 -4.82 -0.96
N ASP A 60 2.51 -5.19 -1.16
CA ASP A 60 3.60 -4.27 -1.48
C ASP A 60 3.98 -4.36 -2.95
N GLY A 61 4.21 -3.22 -3.57
CA GLY A 61 4.73 -3.09 -4.92
C GLY A 61 6.22 -2.83 -4.90
N LYS A 62 6.98 -3.60 -5.69
CA LYS A 62 8.38 -3.30 -5.99
C LYS A 62 8.43 -2.36 -7.17
N LEU A 63 9.04 -1.20 -6.98
CA LEU A 63 9.20 -0.16 -7.99
C LEU A 63 10.41 -0.42 -8.88
N SER A 64 10.44 0.18 -10.06
CA SER A 64 11.54 0.06 -11.03
C SER A 64 12.89 0.58 -10.49
N ASP A 65 12.88 1.45 -9.46
CA ASP A 65 14.08 1.93 -8.76
C ASP A 65 14.52 0.99 -7.61
N GLY A 66 13.85 -0.15 -7.44
CA GLY A 66 14.12 -1.16 -6.40
C GLY A 66 13.48 -0.89 -5.04
N LYS A 67 12.83 0.26 -4.86
CA LYS A 67 12.12 0.59 -3.60
C LYS A 67 10.81 -0.16 -3.48
N TRP A 68 10.30 -0.26 -2.26
CA TRP A 68 9.03 -0.85 -1.93
C TRP A 68 7.99 0.22 -1.61
N ARG A 69 6.75 0.00 -2.03
CA ARG A 69 5.62 0.88 -1.75
C ARG A 69 4.39 0.05 -1.37
N PRO A 70 3.74 0.32 -0.23
CA PRO A 70 2.44 -0.27 0.08
C PRO A 70 1.42 0.10 -0.99
N LEU A 71 0.62 -0.86 -1.42
CA LEU A 71 -0.42 -0.68 -2.43
C LEU A 71 -1.80 -0.70 -1.78
N SER A 72 -2.68 0.14 -2.28
CA SER A 72 -4.06 0.26 -1.83
C SER A 72 -5.05 -0.23 -2.89
N ALA A 73 -6.33 -0.25 -2.54
CA ALA A 73 -7.41 -0.50 -3.49
C ALA A 73 -7.47 0.51 -4.66
N LYS A 74 -6.71 1.61 -4.61
CA LYS A 74 -6.52 2.51 -5.76
C LYS A 74 -5.61 1.88 -6.81
N ASP A 75 -4.61 1.11 -6.37
CA ASP A 75 -3.60 0.48 -7.21
C ASP A 75 -3.98 -0.95 -7.60
N ILE A 76 -4.68 -1.67 -6.71
CA ILE A 76 -4.96 -3.12 -6.80
C ILE A 76 -6.47 -3.38 -6.93
N THR A 77 -6.81 -4.37 -7.73
CA THR A 77 -8.11 -5.04 -7.70
C THR A 77 -7.96 -6.34 -6.93
N PHE A 78 -8.71 -6.47 -5.83
CA PHE A 78 -8.75 -7.69 -5.03
C PHE A 78 -9.95 -8.55 -5.41
N THR A 79 -9.75 -9.87 -5.42
CA THR A 79 -10.82 -10.88 -5.47
C THR A 79 -10.51 -11.99 -4.48
N SER A 80 -11.55 -12.65 -3.97
CA SER A 80 -11.41 -13.79 -3.07
C SER A 80 -12.36 -14.90 -3.43
N SER A 81 -12.03 -16.14 -3.05
CA SER A 81 -12.92 -17.29 -3.20
C SER A 81 -14.06 -17.28 -2.17
N TYR A 82 -13.97 -16.47 -1.10
CA TYR A 82 -14.96 -16.36 -0.03
C TYR A 82 -14.81 -15.03 0.72
N GLY A 83 -15.94 -14.46 1.20
CA GLY A 83 -15.96 -13.14 1.83
C GLY A 83 -16.08 -12.02 0.81
N THR A 84 -16.07 -10.77 1.29
CA THR A 84 -16.26 -9.56 0.48
C THR A 84 -15.13 -8.57 0.76
N PHE A 85 -14.62 -7.93 -0.28
CA PHE A 85 -13.62 -6.87 -0.14
C PHE A 85 -14.25 -5.50 -0.02
N GLU A 86 -13.81 -4.72 0.98
CA GLU A 86 -13.98 -3.28 1.09
C GLU A 86 -12.60 -2.61 1.14
N GLY A 87 -12.20 -2.01 0.03
CA GLY A 87 -10.83 -1.50 -0.10
C GLY A 87 -9.78 -2.61 -0.02
N ASN A 88 -8.89 -2.52 0.97
CA ASN A 88 -7.89 -3.55 1.28
C ASN A 88 -8.35 -4.54 2.36
N GLU A 89 -9.58 -4.45 2.82
CA GLU A 89 -10.08 -5.28 3.91
C GLU A 89 -10.97 -6.40 3.38
N LEU A 90 -10.65 -7.63 3.72
CA LEU A 90 -11.48 -8.81 3.47
C LEU A 90 -12.39 -9.05 4.68
N ILE A 91 -13.68 -8.92 4.46
CA ILE A 91 -14.72 -9.12 5.47
C ILE A 91 -15.17 -10.57 5.44
N LEU A 92 -15.07 -11.24 6.57
CA LEU A 92 -15.52 -12.61 6.74
C LEU A 92 -16.75 -12.66 7.66
N PRO A 93 -17.73 -13.56 7.40
CA PRO A 93 -18.86 -13.78 8.31
C PRO A 93 -18.38 -14.43 9.61
N ASP A 94 -19.24 -14.37 10.66
CA ASP A 94 -18.99 -14.99 11.95
C ASP A 94 -18.85 -16.51 11.86
N GLU A 95 -19.62 -17.15 10.99
CA GLU A 95 -19.62 -18.60 10.78
C GLU A 95 -19.23 -18.94 9.34
N PRO A 96 -17.90 -18.93 9.03
CA PRO A 96 -17.43 -19.26 7.68
C PRO A 96 -17.61 -20.75 7.40
N THR A 97 -18.12 -21.06 6.21
CA THR A 97 -18.34 -22.44 5.73
C THR A 97 -17.07 -23.09 5.16
N VAL A 98 -16.01 -22.30 4.97
CA VAL A 98 -14.72 -22.73 4.41
C VAL A 98 -13.60 -22.64 5.46
N GLN A 99 -12.52 -23.38 5.24
CA GLN A 99 -11.36 -23.37 6.16
C GLN A 99 -10.21 -22.49 5.65
N LYS A 100 -10.14 -22.28 4.36
CA LYS A 100 -9.10 -21.50 3.68
C LYS A 100 -9.71 -20.70 2.56
N ILE A 101 -9.08 -19.60 2.24
CA ILE A 101 -9.52 -18.65 1.22
C ILE A 101 -8.35 -18.39 0.27
N THR A 102 -8.64 -18.39 -1.00
CA THR A 102 -7.69 -17.94 -2.02
C THR A 102 -7.99 -16.49 -2.33
N ILE A 103 -6.98 -15.64 -2.21
CA ILE A 103 -7.03 -14.20 -2.48
C ILE A 103 -6.15 -13.91 -3.68
N LYS A 104 -6.69 -13.19 -4.66
CA LYS A 104 -5.95 -12.72 -5.83
C LYS A 104 -5.90 -11.20 -5.81
N ALA A 105 -4.70 -10.65 -6.06
CA ALA A 105 -4.43 -9.24 -6.23
C ALA A 105 -3.95 -9.00 -7.67
N VAL A 106 -4.56 -8.03 -8.36
CA VAL A 106 -4.23 -7.68 -9.74
C VAL A 106 -3.89 -6.20 -9.79
N LEU A 107 -2.73 -5.85 -10.34
CA LEU A 107 -2.33 -4.46 -10.50
C LEU A 107 -3.19 -3.76 -11.57
N LYS A 108 -3.87 -2.67 -11.22
CA LYS A 108 -4.78 -1.95 -12.13
C LYS A 108 -4.08 -1.32 -13.32
N SER A 109 -2.86 -0.83 -13.13
CA SER A 109 -2.05 -0.21 -14.19
C SER A 109 -1.45 -1.22 -15.18
N ASP A 110 -1.32 -2.50 -14.77
CA ASP A 110 -0.87 -3.60 -15.60
C ASP A 110 -1.51 -4.92 -15.16
N PRO A 111 -2.66 -5.30 -15.73
CA PRO A 111 -3.38 -6.52 -15.34
C PRO A 111 -2.64 -7.84 -15.57
N LYS A 112 -1.50 -7.83 -16.28
CA LYS A 112 -0.62 -8.99 -16.40
C LYS A 112 0.18 -9.22 -15.12
N THR A 113 0.34 -8.18 -14.30
CA THR A 113 1.01 -8.25 -13.01
C THR A 113 -0.01 -8.58 -11.92
N TRP A 114 -0.02 -9.83 -11.46
CA TRP A 114 -0.91 -10.33 -10.42
C TRP A 114 -0.22 -11.35 -9.52
N LYS A 115 -0.78 -11.56 -8.35
CA LYS A 115 -0.38 -12.60 -7.39
C LYS A 115 -1.60 -13.21 -6.73
N GLU A 116 -1.43 -14.45 -6.28
CA GLU A 116 -2.44 -15.19 -5.55
C GLU A 116 -1.82 -15.84 -4.32
N ILE A 117 -2.59 -15.90 -3.23
CA ILE A 117 -2.20 -16.55 -1.98
C ILE A 117 -3.40 -17.31 -1.40
N THR A 118 -3.14 -18.44 -0.77
CA THR A 118 -4.15 -19.16 0.02
C THR A 118 -3.85 -18.98 1.50
N VAL A 119 -4.84 -18.52 2.26
CA VAL A 119 -4.73 -18.22 3.70
C VAL A 119 -5.78 -19.01 4.47
N TRP A 120 -5.42 -19.49 5.66
CA TRP A 120 -6.34 -20.20 6.54
C TRP A 120 -7.25 -19.24 7.31
N ILE A 121 -8.44 -19.71 7.67
CA ILE A 121 -9.32 -19.00 8.63
C ILE A 121 -9.05 -19.55 10.02
N LYS A 122 -8.78 -18.66 10.97
CA LYS A 122 -8.55 -19.01 12.38
C LYS A 122 -9.84 -19.57 13.01
N ARG A 123 -9.79 -20.79 13.51
CA ARG A 123 -10.94 -21.47 14.10
C ARG A 123 -11.03 -21.26 15.60
N LYS A 124 -9.87 -21.23 16.28
CA LYS A 124 -9.80 -21.05 17.72
C LYS A 124 -9.76 -19.56 18.06
N PRO A 125 -10.46 -19.11 19.11
CA PRO A 125 -10.24 -17.77 19.66
C PRO A 125 -8.77 -17.57 20.01
N ASP A 126 -8.33 -16.31 20.07
CA ASP A 126 -7.03 -16.00 20.66
C ASP A 126 -7.12 -16.30 22.15
N ASP A 127 -6.49 -17.41 22.60
CA ASP A 127 -6.42 -17.81 24.02
C ASP A 127 -5.54 -16.87 24.85
N GLU A 128 -5.00 -15.85 24.25
CA GLU A 128 -4.21 -14.83 24.91
C GLU A 128 -5.15 -13.85 25.63
N LEU A 129 -5.41 -14.17 26.91
CA LEU A 129 -5.92 -13.16 27.83
C LEU A 129 -4.91 -12.02 27.84
N LEU A 130 -5.23 -10.94 27.15
CA LEU A 130 -4.44 -9.71 27.26
C LEU A 130 -4.32 -9.38 28.74
N PRO A 131 -3.10 -9.13 29.25
CA PRO A 131 -2.92 -8.75 30.65
C PRO A 131 -3.82 -7.56 30.96
N SER A 132 -4.50 -7.61 32.09
CA SER A 132 -5.38 -6.52 32.50
C SER A 132 -4.56 -5.24 32.61
N LYS A 133 -5.20 -4.09 32.51
CA LYS A 133 -4.53 -2.79 32.68
C LYS A 133 -3.76 -2.74 34.01
N ASP A 134 -4.32 -3.38 35.06
CA ASP A 134 -3.70 -3.48 36.40
C ASP A 134 -2.49 -4.40 36.40
N ASP A 135 -2.49 -5.49 35.64
CA ASP A 135 -1.33 -6.38 35.49
C ASP A 135 -0.16 -5.69 34.77
N MET A 136 -0.48 -4.86 33.76
CA MET A 136 0.52 -4.07 33.06
C MET A 136 1.11 -2.96 33.94
N LEU A 137 0.29 -2.28 34.73
CA LEU A 137 0.72 -1.19 35.61
C LEU A 137 1.50 -1.72 36.83
N ASN A 138 1.17 -2.89 37.34
CA ASN A 138 1.80 -3.49 38.53
C ASN A 138 2.99 -4.41 38.22
N GLY A 139 3.45 -4.45 36.97
CA GLY A 139 4.68 -5.16 36.56
C GLY A 139 4.67 -6.68 36.76
N LYS A 140 3.50 -7.30 36.94
CA LYS A 140 3.39 -8.76 37.04
C LYS A 140 3.53 -9.39 35.66
N ARG A 141 4.78 -9.72 35.26
CA ARG A 141 5.05 -10.60 34.13
C ARG A 141 4.35 -11.96 34.38
N GLY A 142 3.44 -12.32 33.49
CA GLY A 142 2.79 -13.61 33.53
C GLY A 142 3.81 -14.74 33.66
N LYS A 143 3.63 -15.62 34.63
CA LYS A 143 4.43 -16.83 34.83
C LYS A 143 4.32 -17.68 33.56
N GLN A 144 5.41 -17.82 32.82
CA GLN A 144 5.53 -18.83 31.77
C GLN A 144 5.25 -20.20 32.39
N LYS A 145 4.26 -20.93 31.86
CA LYS A 145 4.06 -22.34 32.22
C LYS A 145 5.29 -23.12 31.78
N PRO A 146 5.86 -24.00 32.62
CA PRO A 146 6.95 -24.88 32.22
C PRO A 146 6.45 -25.82 31.11
N LYS A 147 7.25 -25.94 30.05
CA LYS A 147 7.04 -26.96 29.01
C LYS A 147 7.40 -28.31 29.62
N ASN A 148 6.42 -29.18 29.76
CA ASN A 148 6.65 -30.63 29.91
C ASN A 148 6.84 -31.24 28.54
#